data_2f87066a80db733c01db90dc9b47ed45
#
_entry.id   2f87066a80db733c01db90dc9b47ed45
#
_cell.length_a   1.000
_cell.length_b   1.000
_cell.length_c   1.000
_cell.angle_alpha   90.00
_cell.angle_beta   90.00
_cell.angle_gamma   90.00
#
_symmetry.space_group_name_H-M   'P 1'
#
loop_
_entity.id
_entity.type
_entity.pdbx_description
1 polymer ?
#
loop_
_entity_poly.entity_id
_entity_poly.type
_entity_poly.pdbx_seq_one_letter_code
_entity_poly.pdbx_strand_id
1 'polypeptide(L)'
;AYSLHPTIPHGILEAIAFTYSRFCHLTPLEDNPPSNCMPATYGVMGLTLDGRGYFKDNLHLVAALSGISEADIIHSPRSNILAYAAAFAQLQQQFNIHSNNFAELIPILEKLSELPDNQSNKAIDYVRKSNLYAFCQFLNNDSFREKMHISMPFVPMERCFGDMLPLLQCSKYIFPIREC
;
A
#
# COMPACT_ATOMS: atom_id res chain seq x y z
N ALA A 1 15.11 -5.16 -5.34
CA ALA A 1 13.80 -5.36 -5.94
C ALA A 1 13.81 -4.97 -7.42
N TYR A 2 14.04 -3.72 -7.79
CA TYR A 2 13.96 -3.22 -9.17
C TYR A 2 14.90 -3.93 -10.17
N SER A 3 16.10 -4.37 -9.76
CA SER A 3 16.99 -5.15 -10.62
C SER A 3 16.42 -6.51 -11.01
N LEU A 4 15.55 -7.09 -10.19
CA LEU A 4 14.86 -8.34 -10.45
C LEU A 4 13.52 -8.13 -11.18
N HIS A 5 12.88 -6.97 -10.96
CA HIS A 5 11.59 -6.62 -11.51
C HIS A 5 11.64 -5.22 -12.13
N PRO A 6 12.29 -5.06 -13.29
CA PRO A 6 12.54 -3.75 -13.92
C PRO A 6 11.27 -3.09 -14.49
N THR A 7 10.16 -3.80 -14.55
CA THR A 7 8.86 -3.28 -14.98
C THR A 7 8.17 -2.44 -13.89
N ILE A 8 8.60 -2.55 -12.63
CA ILE A 8 8.03 -1.78 -11.53
C ILE A 8 8.56 -0.34 -11.62
N PRO A 9 7.69 0.68 -11.67
CA PRO A 9 8.13 2.07 -11.69
C PRO A 9 8.92 2.43 -10.44
N HIS A 10 10.09 3.05 -10.62
CA HIS A 10 10.97 3.40 -9.52
C HIS A 10 10.37 4.51 -8.65
N GLY A 11 10.19 4.23 -7.38
CA GLY A 11 9.56 5.09 -6.38
C GLY A 11 8.28 4.53 -5.79
N ILE A 12 7.59 3.60 -6.48
CA ILE A 12 6.33 3.08 -5.98
C ILE A 12 6.52 2.22 -4.72
N LEU A 13 7.55 1.38 -4.67
CA LEU A 13 7.83 0.56 -3.51
C LEU A 13 8.26 1.40 -2.30
N GLU A 14 9.03 2.46 -2.53
CA GLU A 14 9.45 3.42 -1.51
C GLU A 14 8.25 4.17 -0.92
N ALA A 15 7.34 4.64 -1.76
CA ALA A 15 6.14 5.34 -1.29
C ALA A 15 5.23 4.43 -0.46
N ILE A 16 5.06 3.17 -0.86
CA ILE A 16 4.30 2.16 -0.11
C ILE A 16 4.98 1.87 1.23
N ALA A 17 6.26 1.51 1.22
CA ALA A 17 7.01 1.19 2.42
C ALA A 17 7.04 2.37 3.41
N PHE A 18 7.21 3.59 2.92
CA PHE A 18 7.18 4.76 3.78
C PHE A 18 5.79 5.03 4.36
N THR A 19 4.73 4.85 3.58
CA THR A 19 3.36 5.05 4.04
C THR A 19 2.99 4.07 5.15
N TYR A 20 3.26 2.78 4.96
CA TYR A 20 2.84 1.75 5.92
C TYR A 20 3.75 1.62 7.14
N SER A 21 5.05 1.71 6.97
CA SER A 21 6.00 1.33 8.02
C SER A 21 7.06 2.38 8.35
N ARG A 22 7.15 3.48 7.58
CA ARG A 22 8.28 4.43 7.66
C ARG A 22 9.64 3.72 7.46
N PHE A 23 9.67 2.69 6.60
CA PHE A 23 10.80 1.79 6.36
C PHE A 23 11.19 0.92 7.55
N CYS A 24 10.39 0.86 8.61
CA CYS A 24 10.62 -0.04 9.73
C CYS A 24 10.15 -1.45 9.39
N HIS A 25 10.88 -2.44 9.88
CA HIS A 25 10.40 -3.82 9.82
C HIS A 25 9.44 -4.09 10.98
N LEU A 26 8.15 -4.09 10.67
CA LEU A 26 7.10 -4.26 11.67
C LEU A 26 6.98 -5.73 12.09
N THR A 27 6.96 -5.96 13.39
CA THR A 27 6.70 -7.26 14.00
C THR A 27 5.67 -7.06 15.12
N PRO A 28 4.45 -7.61 15.02
CA PRO A 28 3.48 -7.54 16.09
C PRO A 28 4.05 -8.17 17.37
N LEU A 29 3.81 -7.52 18.50
CA LEU A 29 4.19 -8.07 19.79
C LEU A 29 3.22 -9.22 20.15
N GLU A 30 3.75 -10.40 20.45
CA GLU A 30 2.95 -11.59 20.79
C GLU A 30 2.08 -11.34 22.03
N ASP A 31 2.61 -10.59 23.02
CA ASP A 31 1.94 -10.29 24.29
C ASP A 31 1.00 -9.08 24.23
N ASN A 32 0.93 -8.39 23.12
CA ASN A 32 0.10 -7.19 22.99
C ASN A 32 -0.63 -7.22 21.65
N PRO A 33 -1.72 -7.99 21.55
CA PRO A 33 -2.50 -8.04 20.30
C PRO A 33 -2.93 -6.62 19.94
N PRO A 34 -3.03 -6.30 18.63
CA PRO A 34 -3.40 -4.97 18.20
C PRO A 34 -4.67 -4.51 18.90
N SER A 35 -4.54 -3.50 19.77
CA SER A 35 -5.70 -2.81 20.34
C SER A 35 -6.43 -2.11 19.19
N ASN A 36 -7.72 -1.85 19.31
CA ASN A 36 -8.49 -1.06 18.35
C ASN A 36 -8.91 -1.77 17.04
N CYS A 37 -9.10 -3.07 17.05
CA CYS A 37 -9.62 -3.81 15.88
C CYS A 37 -8.77 -3.70 14.60
N MET A 38 -7.54 -3.24 14.68
CA MET A 38 -6.62 -3.23 13.53
C MET A 38 -6.00 -4.62 13.32
N PRO A 39 -5.68 -5.01 12.08
CA PRO A 39 -5.03 -6.28 11.81
C PRO A 39 -3.57 -6.28 12.25
N ALA A 40 -3.01 -7.46 12.51
CA ALA A 40 -1.57 -7.61 12.69
C ALA A 40 -0.83 -7.24 11.40
N THR A 41 0.20 -6.40 11.51
CA THR A 41 0.94 -5.86 10.36
C THR A 41 2.41 -6.25 10.44
N TYR A 42 2.96 -6.73 9.32
CA TYR A 42 4.27 -7.34 9.24
C TYR A 42 5.16 -6.69 8.18
N GLY A 43 6.43 -6.56 8.52
CA GLY A 43 7.50 -6.21 7.61
C GLY A 43 7.50 -4.77 7.13
N VAL A 44 8.39 -4.49 6.19
CA VAL A 44 8.62 -3.15 5.63
C VAL A 44 7.46 -2.70 4.73
N MET A 45 6.84 -3.65 4.02
CA MET A 45 5.73 -3.36 3.10
C MET A 45 4.36 -3.33 3.78
N GLY A 46 4.31 -3.51 5.11
CA GLY A 46 3.08 -3.40 5.89
C GLY A 46 2.03 -4.46 5.55
N LEU A 47 2.45 -5.71 5.35
CA LEU A 47 1.55 -6.81 5.02
C LEU A 47 0.75 -7.26 6.24
N THR A 48 -0.51 -7.63 6.05
CA THR A 48 -1.46 -7.88 7.13
C THR A 48 -1.98 -9.31 7.18
N LEU A 49 -2.25 -9.74 8.40
CA LEU A 49 -3.08 -10.91 8.72
C LEU A 49 -4.17 -10.46 9.69
N ASP A 50 -5.42 -10.48 9.27
CA ASP A 50 -6.56 -10.04 10.10
C ASP A 50 -7.18 -11.21 10.88
N GLY A 51 -7.35 -12.35 10.24
CA GLY A 51 -7.98 -13.54 10.83
C GLY A 51 -9.45 -13.36 11.21
N ARG A 52 -10.02 -12.16 11.06
CA ARG A 52 -11.41 -11.80 11.40
C ARG A 52 -12.27 -11.48 10.19
N GLY A 53 -11.66 -11.32 9.02
CA GLY A 53 -12.34 -11.06 7.76
C GLY A 53 -12.78 -9.60 7.55
N TYR A 54 -12.33 -8.66 8.39
CA TYR A 54 -12.58 -7.22 8.19
C TYR A 54 -11.61 -6.60 7.18
N PHE A 55 -10.38 -7.11 7.18
CA PHE A 55 -9.33 -6.72 6.22
C PHE A 55 -8.91 -7.94 5.41
N LYS A 56 -8.29 -7.70 4.26
CA LYS A 56 -7.69 -8.78 3.47
C LYS A 56 -6.39 -9.26 4.14
N ASP A 57 -6.20 -10.56 4.18
CA ASP A 57 -4.94 -11.18 4.57
C ASP A 57 -3.97 -11.10 3.38
N ASN A 58 -3.51 -9.87 3.07
CA ASN A 58 -2.69 -9.64 1.88
C ASN A 58 -1.30 -10.28 1.96
N LEU A 59 -0.85 -10.66 3.17
CA LEU A 59 0.38 -11.44 3.35
C LEU A 59 0.26 -12.80 2.66
N HIS A 60 -0.86 -13.52 2.81
CA HIS A 60 -1.12 -14.79 2.12
C HIS A 60 -1.11 -14.61 0.59
N LEU A 61 -1.73 -13.53 0.10
CA LEU A 61 -1.75 -13.22 -1.34
C LEU A 61 -0.33 -12.98 -1.86
N VAL A 62 0.46 -12.18 -1.15
CA VAL A 62 1.84 -11.86 -1.54
C VAL A 62 2.72 -13.11 -1.50
N ALA A 63 2.58 -13.96 -0.49
CA ALA A 63 3.28 -15.25 -0.42
C ALA A 63 2.93 -16.15 -1.61
N ALA A 64 1.65 -16.29 -1.92
CA ALA A 64 1.17 -17.10 -3.04
C ALA A 64 1.68 -16.60 -4.40
N LEU A 65 1.66 -15.27 -4.62
CA LEU A 65 2.11 -14.67 -5.88
C LEU A 65 3.64 -14.67 -6.02
N SER A 66 4.38 -14.51 -4.93
CA SER A 66 5.84 -14.43 -4.98
C SER A 66 6.54 -15.78 -4.91
N GLY A 67 5.85 -16.80 -4.37
CA GLY A 67 6.46 -18.10 -4.06
C GLY A 67 7.43 -18.07 -2.87
N ILE A 68 7.50 -16.93 -2.12
CA ILE A 68 8.32 -16.80 -0.91
C ILE A 68 7.46 -17.22 0.29
N SER A 69 8.02 -18.00 1.21
CA SER A 69 7.28 -18.48 2.38
C SER A 69 6.82 -17.33 3.28
N GLU A 70 5.67 -17.48 3.91
CA GLU A 70 5.15 -16.48 4.86
C GLU A 70 6.12 -16.23 6.02
N ALA A 71 6.76 -17.28 6.51
CA ALA A 71 7.77 -17.16 7.56
C ALA A 71 8.95 -16.27 7.13
N ASP A 72 9.45 -16.44 5.90
CA ASP A 72 10.51 -15.57 5.38
C ASP A 72 10.04 -14.14 5.19
N ILE A 73 8.80 -13.94 4.72
CA ILE A 73 8.20 -12.60 4.56
C ILE A 73 8.07 -11.89 5.91
N ILE A 74 7.67 -12.61 6.95
CA ILE A 74 7.48 -12.07 8.30
C ILE A 74 8.82 -11.73 8.96
N HIS A 75 9.81 -12.61 8.85
CA HIS A 75 11.04 -12.48 9.64
C HIS A 75 12.19 -11.77 8.94
N SER A 76 12.14 -11.60 7.61
CA SER A 76 13.21 -10.98 6.82
C SER A 76 12.74 -9.71 6.12
N PRO A 77 13.31 -8.52 6.46
CA PRO A 77 13.01 -7.28 5.73
C PRO A 77 13.27 -7.41 4.23
N ARG A 78 14.33 -8.10 3.85
CA ARG A 78 14.68 -8.35 2.46
C ARG A 78 13.63 -9.20 1.75
N SER A 79 13.25 -10.32 2.37
CA SER A 79 12.23 -11.22 1.80
C SER A 79 10.87 -10.53 1.69
N ASN A 80 10.51 -9.71 2.67
CA ASN A 80 9.28 -8.92 2.66
C ASN A 80 9.20 -7.97 1.45
N ILE A 81 10.27 -7.20 1.20
CA ILE A 81 10.34 -6.29 0.05
C ILE A 81 10.37 -7.07 -1.28
N LEU A 82 11.14 -8.16 -1.35
CA LEU A 82 11.25 -8.96 -2.57
C LEU A 82 9.94 -9.69 -2.90
N ALA A 83 9.25 -10.20 -1.90
CA ALA A 83 7.95 -10.85 -2.08
C ALA A 83 6.91 -9.87 -2.62
N TYR A 84 6.84 -8.66 -2.03
CA TYR A 84 5.92 -7.64 -2.50
C TYR A 84 6.23 -7.22 -3.94
N ALA A 85 7.51 -7.02 -4.28
CA ALA A 85 7.92 -6.68 -5.63
C ALA A 85 7.59 -7.79 -6.65
N ALA A 86 7.82 -9.06 -6.29
CA ALA A 86 7.47 -10.19 -7.14
C ALA A 86 5.95 -10.28 -7.36
N ALA A 87 5.15 -10.13 -6.30
CA ALA A 87 3.70 -10.11 -6.38
C ALA A 87 3.19 -8.96 -7.26
N PHE A 88 3.78 -7.76 -7.11
CA PHE A 88 3.45 -6.60 -7.93
C PHE A 88 3.73 -6.88 -9.42
N ALA A 89 4.93 -7.39 -9.74
CA ALA A 89 5.31 -7.71 -11.11
C ALA A 89 4.41 -8.80 -11.72
N GLN A 90 4.01 -9.78 -10.94
CA GLN A 90 3.09 -10.83 -11.40
C GLN A 90 1.70 -10.26 -11.69
N LEU A 91 1.19 -9.35 -10.86
CA LEU A 91 -0.07 -8.66 -11.13
C LEU A 91 0.02 -7.73 -12.34
N GLN A 92 1.18 -7.09 -12.60
CA GLN A 92 1.41 -6.35 -13.84
C GLN A 92 1.19 -7.25 -15.07
N GLN A 93 1.71 -8.46 -15.04
CA GLN A 93 1.52 -9.43 -16.11
C GLN A 93 0.06 -9.90 -16.22
N GLN A 94 -0.58 -10.25 -15.09
CA GLN A 94 -1.97 -10.73 -15.08
C GLN A 94 -2.96 -9.68 -15.59
N PHE A 95 -2.74 -8.40 -15.25
CA PHE A 95 -3.60 -7.29 -15.66
C PHE A 95 -3.18 -6.65 -16.98
N ASN A 96 -2.06 -7.12 -17.57
CA ASN A 96 -1.43 -6.55 -18.77
C ASN A 96 -1.14 -5.03 -18.63
N ILE A 97 -0.62 -4.64 -17.44
CA ILE A 97 -0.27 -3.25 -17.12
C ILE A 97 1.24 -3.05 -17.22
N HIS A 98 1.69 -2.33 -18.23
CA HIS A 98 3.10 -2.01 -18.47
C HIS A 98 3.29 -0.50 -18.55
N SER A 99 3.01 0.20 -17.46
CA SER A 99 2.94 1.65 -17.45
C SER A 99 3.66 2.26 -16.24
N ASN A 100 4.20 3.46 -16.43
CA ASN A 100 4.72 4.30 -15.35
C ASN A 100 3.66 5.30 -14.85
N ASN A 101 2.43 5.23 -15.37
CA ASN A 101 1.35 6.10 -14.95
C ASN A 101 0.67 5.53 -13.72
N PHE A 102 0.69 6.27 -12.61
CA PHE A 102 0.11 5.87 -11.34
C PHE A 102 -1.36 5.43 -11.47
N ALA A 103 -2.16 6.15 -12.26
CA ALA A 103 -3.58 5.83 -12.45
C ALA A 103 -3.81 4.41 -13.00
N GLU A 104 -2.90 3.93 -13.85
CA GLU A 104 -2.96 2.58 -14.41
C GLU A 104 -2.49 1.50 -13.41
N LEU A 105 -1.69 1.89 -12.42
CA LEU A 105 -1.22 0.99 -11.37
C LEU A 105 -2.24 0.79 -10.22
N ILE A 106 -3.27 1.63 -10.15
CA ILE A 106 -4.28 1.57 -9.08
C ILE A 106 -4.87 0.17 -8.88
N PRO A 107 -5.26 -0.60 -9.92
CA PRO A 107 -5.80 -1.94 -9.74
C PRO A 107 -4.84 -2.90 -9.03
N ILE A 108 -3.53 -2.77 -9.28
CA ILE A 108 -2.49 -3.57 -8.63
C ILE A 108 -2.36 -3.18 -7.17
N LEU A 109 -2.30 -1.87 -6.88
CA LEU A 109 -2.18 -1.33 -5.54
C LEU A 109 -3.38 -1.72 -4.67
N GLU A 110 -4.58 -1.63 -5.22
CA GLU A 110 -5.82 -2.05 -4.55
C GLU A 110 -5.85 -3.56 -4.29
N LYS A 111 -5.36 -4.37 -5.24
CA LYS A 111 -5.29 -5.82 -5.07
C LYS A 111 -4.34 -6.23 -3.96
N LEU A 112 -3.19 -5.54 -3.84
CA LEU A 112 -2.17 -5.79 -2.82
C LEU A 112 -2.47 -5.11 -1.47
N SER A 113 -3.43 -4.19 -1.40
CA SER A 113 -3.80 -3.54 -0.14
C SER A 113 -4.56 -4.50 0.79
N GLU A 114 -4.56 -4.19 2.07
CA GLU A 114 -5.35 -4.87 3.11
C GLU A 114 -6.83 -4.50 3.06
N LEU A 115 -7.20 -3.48 2.31
CA LEU A 115 -8.55 -2.95 2.32
C LEU A 115 -9.52 -3.86 1.52
N PRO A 116 -10.76 -4.05 2.01
CA PRO A 116 -11.73 -4.93 1.36
C PRO A 116 -12.16 -4.42 -0.01
N ASP A 117 -12.55 -5.35 -0.89
CA ASP A 117 -12.93 -5.07 -2.29
C ASP A 117 -14.37 -4.54 -2.45
N ASN A 118 -15.08 -4.24 -1.36
CA ASN A 118 -16.48 -3.78 -1.41
C ASN A 118 -16.59 -2.34 -1.95
N GLN A 119 -16.79 -2.22 -3.26
CA GLN A 119 -16.91 -0.93 -3.96
C GLN A 119 -18.26 -0.23 -3.74
N SER A 120 -19.29 -0.93 -3.27
CA SER A 120 -20.63 -0.34 -3.05
C SER A 120 -20.73 0.52 -1.78
N ASN A 121 -19.74 0.44 -0.87
CA ASN A 121 -19.70 1.19 0.35
C ASN A 121 -18.84 2.46 0.18
N LYS A 122 -19.47 3.64 0.25
CA LYS A 122 -18.79 4.93 0.11
C LYS A 122 -17.69 5.17 1.14
N ALA A 123 -17.82 4.63 2.35
CA ALA A 123 -16.79 4.77 3.38
C ALA A 123 -15.55 3.93 3.02
N ILE A 124 -15.74 2.72 2.50
CA ILE A 124 -14.64 1.87 2.02
C ILE A 124 -13.95 2.51 0.81
N ASP A 125 -14.72 3.04 -0.14
CA ASP A 125 -14.17 3.76 -1.30
C ASP A 125 -13.32 4.97 -0.86
N TYR A 126 -13.82 5.74 0.11
CA TYR A 126 -13.04 6.85 0.69
C TYR A 126 -11.74 6.38 1.33
N VAL A 127 -11.76 5.33 2.15
CA VAL A 127 -10.56 4.79 2.80
C VAL A 127 -9.54 4.29 1.78
N ARG A 128 -9.99 3.58 0.73
CA ARG A 128 -9.12 3.11 -0.36
C ARG A 128 -8.46 4.28 -1.10
N LYS A 129 -9.23 5.30 -1.45
CA LYS A 129 -8.70 6.51 -2.09
C LYS A 129 -7.77 7.31 -1.18
N SER A 130 -8.06 7.35 0.12
CA SER A 130 -7.16 7.97 1.11
C SER A 130 -5.81 7.25 1.19
N ASN A 131 -5.80 5.93 1.12
CA ASN A 131 -4.57 5.14 1.10
C ASN A 131 -3.74 5.44 -0.16
N LEU A 132 -4.37 5.39 -1.34
CA LEU A 132 -3.72 5.75 -2.61
C LEU A 132 -3.22 7.20 -2.61
N TYR A 133 -4.00 8.12 -2.06
CA TYR A 133 -3.63 9.52 -1.92
C TYR A 133 -2.36 9.70 -1.07
N ALA A 134 -2.22 8.92 0.02
CA ALA A 134 -1.02 8.96 0.84
C ALA A 134 0.24 8.56 0.05
N PHE A 135 0.17 7.55 -0.83
CA PHE A 135 1.29 7.21 -1.73
C PHE A 135 1.62 8.37 -2.67
N CYS A 136 0.59 8.98 -3.25
CA CYS A 136 0.76 10.09 -4.19
C CYS A 136 1.40 11.32 -3.55
N GLN A 137 1.11 11.60 -2.28
CA GLN A 137 1.76 12.70 -1.56
C GLN A 137 3.28 12.53 -1.51
N PHE A 138 3.78 11.31 -1.27
CA PHE A 138 5.22 11.03 -1.28
C PHE A 138 5.79 11.02 -2.68
N LEU A 139 5.09 10.45 -3.66
CA LEU A 139 5.51 10.44 -5.06
C LEU A 139 5.58 11.85 -5.67
N ASN A 140 4.83 12.80 -5.14
CA ASN A 140 4.81 14.20 -5.57
C ASN A 140 5.62 15.15 -4.66
N ASN A 141 6.24 14.64 -3.59
CA ASN A 141 7.05 15.44 -2.70
C ASN A 141 8.49 15.56 -3.22
N ASP A 142 8.95 16.75 -3.57
CA ASP A 142 10.27 16.98 -4.17
C ASP A 142 11.41 16.44 -3.30
N SER A 143 11.43 16.72 -2.01
CA SER A 143 12.46 16.23 -1.09
C SER A 143 12.49 14.71 -0.99
N PHE A 144 11.31 14.07 -0.98
CA PHE A 144 11.23 12.61 -0.96
C PHE A 144 11.70 12.02 -2.29
N ARG A 145 11.32 12.63 -3.41
CA ARG A 145 11.74 12.23 -4.75
C ARG A 145 13.24 12.28 -4.92
N GLU A 146 13.85 13.38 -4.50
CA GLU A 146 15.30 13.56 -4.54
C GLU A 146 16.02 12.52 -3.66
N LYS A 147 15.60 12.40 -2.40
CA LYS A 147 16.19 11.48 -1.44
C LYS A 147 16.09 10.00 -1.86
N MET A 148 14.98 9.61 -2.48
CA MET A 148 14.71 8.23 -2.90
C MET A 148 15.05 7.97 -4.38
N HIS A 149 15.59 8.96 -5.08
CA HIS A 149 15.92 8.89 -6.51
C HIS A 149 14.74 8.41 -7.37
N ILE A 150 13.54 8.97 -7.11
CA ILE A 150 12.31 8.57 -7.80
C ILE A 150 12.35 9.05 -9.25
N SER A 151 12.23 8.12 -10.19
CA SER A 151 12.14 8.41 -11.62
C SER A 151 10.71 8.39 -12.17
N MET A 152 9.77 7.89 -11.40
CA MET A 152 8.35 7.89 -11.77
C MET A 152 7.84 9.32 -12.03
N PRO A 153 7.00 9.58 -13.05
CA PRO A 153 6.39 10.89 -13.28
C PRO A 153 5.58 11.37 -12.07
N PHE A 154 5.41 12.70 -11.94
CA PHE A 154 4.46 13.26 -10.97
C PHE A 154 3.06 12.71 -11.22
N VAL A 155 2.37 12.39 -10.12
CA VAL A 155 1.02 11.85 -10.17
C VAL A 155 0.03 12.98 -10.42
N PRO A 156 -0.79 12.91 -11.48
CA PRO A 156 -1.83 13.91 -11.74
C PRO A 156 -3.02 13.68 -10.79
N MET A 157 -3.02 14.38 -9.65
CA MET A 157 -3.95 14.16 -8.54
C MET A 157 -5.42 14.31 -8.98
N GLU A 158 -5.74 15.32 -9.79
CA GLU A 158 -7.09 15.57 -10.29
C GLU A 158 -7.59 14.40 -11.14
N ARG A 159 -6.71 13.81 -11.95
CA ARG A 159 -7.05 12.66 -12.79
C ARG A 159 -7.27 11.39 -11.97
N CYS A 160 -6.51 11.21 -10.90
CA CYS A 160 -6.60 10.01 -10.06
C CYS A 160 -7.80 10.05 -9.10
N PHE A 161 -8.16 11.21 -8.58
CA PHE A 161 -9.11 11.33 -7.47
C PHE A 161 -10.38 12.12 -7.82
N GLY A 162 -10.38 12.90 -8.90
CA GLY A 162 -11.55 13.64 -9.38
C GLY A 162 -12.22 14.45 -8.28
N ASP A 163 -13.56 14.34 -8.20
CA ASP A 163 -14.39 15.07 -7.22
C ASP A 163 -14.07 14.74 -5.76
N MET A 164 -13.32 13.67 -5.50
CA MET A 164 -12.92 13.31 -4.14
C MET A 164 -11.65 14.05 -3.67
N LEU A 165 -10.90 14.66 -4.58
CA LEU A 165 -9.65 15.32 -4.25
C LEU A 165 -9.79 16.43 -3.20
N PRO A 166 -10.77 17.34 -3.26
CA PRO A 166 -10.95 18.36 -2.21
C PRO A 166 -11.17 17.76 -0.82
N LEU A 167 -11.89 16.64 -0.75
CA LEU A 167 -12.14 15.93 0.51
C LEU A 167 -10.85 15.30 1.05
N LEU A 168 -10.03 14.71 0.19
CA LEU A 168 -8.74 14.09 0.55
C LEU A 168 -7.69 15.13 0.97
N GLN A 169 -7.76 16.33 0.44
CA GLN A 169 -6.87 17.46 0.78
C GLN A 169 -7.28 18.20 2.06
N CYS A 170 -8.48 17.93 2.58
CA CYS A 170 -9.00 18.62 3.75
C CYS A 170 -8.18 18.26 4.99
N SER A 171 -7.43 19.22 5.53
CA SER A 171 -6.54 19.04 6.68
C SER A 171 -7.25 19.13 8.04
N LYS A 172 -8.54 19.48 8.07
CA LYS A 172 -9.32 19.66 9.28
C LYS A 172 -10.61 18.87 9.20
N TYR A 173 -10.57 17.61 9.63
CA TYR A 173 -11.79 16.93 10.06
C TYR A 173 -12.09 17.34 11.50
N ILE A 174 -13.10 18.17 11.68
CA ILE A 174 -13.74 18.34 12.97
C ILE A 174 -14.76 17.21 13.06
N PHE A 175 -14.38 16.09 13.65
CA PHE A 175 -15.38 15.12 14.09
C PHE A 175 -16.15 15.76 15.25
N PRO A 176 -17.47 15.93 15.16
CA PRO A 176 -18.24 16.25 16.34
C PRO A 176 -18.08 15.07 17.30
N ILE A 177 -17.33 15.30 18.39
CA ILE A 177 -17.29 14.35 19.50
C ILE A 177 -18.72 14.37 20.06
N ARG A 178 -19.51 13.33 19.77
CA ARG A 178 -20.71 13.08 20.53
C ARG A 178 -20.23 12.62 21.90
N GLU A 179 -20.41 13.48 22.87
CA GLU A 179 -20.30 13.10 24.26
C GLU A 179 -21.27 11.93 24.50
N CYS A 180 -20.74 10.81 24.97
CA CYS A 180 -21.52 9.67 25.43
C CYS A 180 -22.12 9.96 26.79
#